data_c23dba4ced749abcfb426e10e3e31f32
#
_entry.id   c23dba4ced749abcfb426e10e3e31f32
#
_cell.length_a   1.000
_cell.length_b   1.000
_cell.length_c   1.000
_cell.angle_alpha   90.00
_cell.angle_beta   90.00
_cell.angle_gamma   90.00
#
_symmetry.space_group_name_H-M   'P 1'
#
loop_
_entity.id
_entity.type
_entity.pdbx_description
1 polymer ?
#
loop_
_entity_poly.entity_id
_entity_poly.type
_entity_poly.pdbx_seq_one_letter_code
_entity_poly.pdbx_strand_id
1 'polypeptide(L)'
;MYARQFICFLLLWGYLLAGAQTRRLTGKIFDKDHQPLPGATVQAGNTSYGAIADAEGRYELIGKWNKGTILKFSFIGMKPKLVTYNGERQLDVQLTEDMNQMEEVVVTAKTNINEIDLRAKAGVVQTVDLKRIESKPMIDLGLALQGSVPGLMITNTGDLGSDPRIRIRGNTSLRKGNTTNEPLYVMDGQVISPETFYNLNPADIKDIKVLKDAASCALYGIKAANGVLEISTHRGSNGHTTVTYSMDMGVTTRGRRGVKMMDSAEKLELERLLQNPATPGYRYSADYYQKYYPDAPDLQEMIRYGEARLDSLRGIQTDWFKELLRINLYQKHNVSLRGGSEQTSYYLSANYTRQGGRLPGNDKQRMSMRLNLDQRLGKIGYLMMGVTGGYARTDTPNGTSSDPSALIYNLNPYEQPNGAELVSYPGRSYFDLMNQYSEQSTAKDAGASATLTLNPLAGLDVAAVAGLDFLLGEVQQFTPSTSYSETTIGVPEIERGIYKKSKNVTTNL
;
A
#
# COMPACT_ATOMS: atom_id res chain seq x y z
N MET A 1 10.68 -53.98 21.91
CA MET A 1 9.99 -53.55 20.67
C MET A 1 10.50 -52.19 20.13
N TYR A 2 11.03 -51.33 20.98
CA TYR A 2 11.50 -49.98 20.62
C TYR A 2 12.91 -49.92 19.98
N ALA A 3 13.80 -50.90 20.24
CA ALA A 3 15.15 -50.92 19.69
C ALA A 3 15.21 -51.18 18.17
N ARG A 4 14.26 -51.93 17.62
CA ARG A 4 14.17 -52.22 16.17
C ARG A 4 13.65 -50.99 15.36
N GLN A 5 12.81 -50.15 15.94
CA GLN A 5 12.31 -48.92 15.30
C GLN A 5 13.38 -47.82 15.27
N PHE A 6 14.26 -47.78 16.29
CA PHE A 6 15.36 -46.81 16.36
C PHE A 6 16.49 -47.12 15.35
N ILE A 7 16.75 -48.40 15.08
CA ILE A 7 17.74 -48.82 14.06
C ILE A 7 17.22 -48.52 12.64
N CYS A 8 15.91 -48.69 12.37
CA CYS A 8 15.33 -48.31 11.09
C CYS A 8 15.34 -46.78 10.88
N PHE A 9 15.18 -46.00 11.94
CA PHE A 9 15.24 -44.53 11.86
C PHE A 9 16.67 -44.03 11.63
N LEU A 10 17.66 -44.65 12.21
CA LEU A 10 19.09 -44.36 11.98
C LEU A 10 19.56 -44.77 10.58
N LEU A 11 19.03 -45.85 10.03
CA LEU A 11 19.34 -46.28 8.65
C LEU A 11 18.65 -45.39 7.61
N LEU A 12 17.44 -44.86 7.89
CA LEU A 12 16.80 -43.85 7.03
C LEU A 12 17.53 -42.50 7.05
N TRP A 13 18.11 -42.11 8.19
CA TRP A 13 18.89 -40.89 8.29
C TRP A 13 20.28 -40.98 7.63
N GLY A 14 20.83 -42.17 7.55
CA GLY A 14 22.09 -42.44 6.82
C GLY A 14 21.96 -42.30 5.29
N TYR A 15 20.75 -42.48 4.71
CA TYR A 15 20.51 -42.31 3.29
C TYR A 15 20.32 -40.83 2.85
N LEU A 16 20.08 -39.91 3.80
CA LEU A 16 19.94 -38.46 3.53
C LEU A 16 21.28 -37.72 3.45
N LEU A 17 22.40 -38.38 3.72
CA LEU A 17 23.76 -37.84 3.61
C LEU A 17 24.50 -38.27 2.32
N ALA A 18 23.76 -38.54 1.23
CA ALA A 18 24.37 -38.62 -0.10
C ALA A 18 24.82 -37.21 -0.52
N GLY A 19 25.94 -36.77 0.04
CA GLY A 19 26.54 -35.47 -0.22
C GLY A 19 26.78 -35.31 -1.71
N ALA A 20 26.16 -34.27 -2.31
CA ALA A 20 26.42 -33.92 -3.70
C ALA A 20 27.92 -33.73 -3.91
N GLN A 21 28.53 -34.62 -4.72
CA GLN A 21 29.96 -34.54 -5.06
C GLN A 21 30.21 -33.27 -5.89
N THR A 22 31.30 -32.58 -5.58
CA THR A 22 31.75 -31.45 -6.42
C THR A 22 32.07 -32.00 -7.81
N ARG A 23 31.41 -31.47 -8.81
CA ARG A 23 31.55 -31.86 -10.22
C ARG A 23 32.17 -30.73 -11.03
N ARG A 24 32.84 -31.09 -12.09
CA ARG A 24 33.44 -30.21 -13.08
C ARG A 24 32.84 -30.60 -14.43
N LEU A 25 32.18 -29.67 -15.09
CA LEU A 25 31.65 -29.82 -16.43
C LEU A 25 32.24 -28.73 -17.33
N THR A 26 32.81 -29.12 -18.44
CA THR A 26 33.38 -28.22 -19.45
C THR A 26 32.63 -28.39 -20.77
N GLY A 27 32.75 -27.44 -21.67
CA GLY A 27 32.18 -27.53 -23.02
C GLY A 27 32.23 -26.21 -23.75
N LYS A 28 31.67 -26.19 -24.93
CA LYS A 28 31.55 -24.97 -25.78
C LYS A 28 30.10 -24.64 -26.03
N ILE A 29 29.81 -23.33 -26.10
CA ILE A 29 28.51 -22.78 -26.48
C ILE A 29 28.68 -22.05 -27.80
N PHE A 30 27.87 -22.39 -28.79
CA PHE A 30 27.95 -21.87 -30.14
C PHE A 30 26.57 -21.68 -30.76
N ASP A 31 26.47 -20.89 -31.83
CA ASP A 31 25.25 -20.65 -32.58
C ASP A 31 24.99 -21.72 -33.66
N LYS A 32 23.98 -21.50 -34.51
CA LYS A 32 23.64 -22.37 -35.65
C LYS A 32 24.74 -22.49 -36.70
N ASP A 33 25.58 -21.46 -36.83
CA ASP A 33 26.67 -21.36 -37.81
C ASP A 33 28.02 -21.78 -37.17
N HIS A 34 27.98 -22.48 -36.00
CA HIS A 34 29.14 -22.97 -35.23
C HIS A 34 30.08 -21.83 -34.76
N GLN A 35 29.61 -20.57 -34.72
CA GLN A 35 30.36 -19.46 -34.16
C GLN A 35 30.29 -19.50 -32.62
N PRO A 36 31.41 -19.33 -31.94
CA PRO A 36 31.44 -19.30 -30.48
C PRO A 36 30.59 -18.14 -29.94
N LEU A 37 29.95 -18.35 -28.80
CA LEU A 37 29.13 -17.33 -28.12
C LEU A 37 29.82 -16.85 -26.84
N PRO A 38 30.75 -15.87 -26.91
CA PRO A 38 31.42 -15.31 -25.74
C PRO A 38 30.40 -14.61 -24.81
N GLY A 39 30.52 -14.86 -23.51
CA GLY A 39 29.58 -14.28 -22.53
C GLY A 39 28.28 -15.08 -22.36
N ALA A 40 28.08 -16.19 -23.07
CA ALA A 40 26.97 -17.10 -22.79
C ALA A 40 27.07 -17.67 -21.39
N THR A 41 25.94 -17.89 -20.75
CA THR A 41 25.88 -18.35 -19.35
C THR A 41 25.33 -19.76 -19.26
N VAL A 42 25.86 -20.54 -18.33
CA VAL A 42 25.31 -21.85 -17.92
C VAL A 42 25.01 -21.83 -16.43
N GLN A 43 23.86 -22.35 -16.01
CA GLN A 43 23.42 -22.45 -14.63
C GLN A 43 22.89 -23.83 -14.33
N ALA A 44 23.28 -24.40 -13.18
CA ALA A 44 22.83 -25.72 -12.74
C ALA A 44 21.52 -25.62 -11.91
N GLY A 45 20.39 -25.92 -12.51
CA GLY A 45 19.07 -25.87 -11.86
C GLY A 45 18.77 -24.51 -11.21
N ASN A 46 18.11 -24.53 -10.07
CA ASN A 46 17.85 -23.33 -9.25
C ASN A 46 18.98 -23.08 -8.22
N THR A 47 20.20 -23.53 -8.48
CA THR A 47 21.34 -23.34 -7.59
C THR A 47 22.11 -22.06 -7.95
N SER A 48 23.01 -21.64 -7.05
CA SER A 48 23.94 -20.53 -7.29
C SER A 48 25.15 -20.92 -8.18
N TYR A 49 25.24 -22.17 -8.64
CA TYR A 49 26.34 -22.62 -9.47
C TYR A 49 26.10 -22.23 -10.93
N GLY A 50 26.95 -21.36 -11.44
CA GLY A 50 26.91 -20.89 -12.82
C GLY A 50 28.33 -20.64 -13.35
N ALA A 51 28.46 -20.56 -14.68
CA ALA A 51 29.69 -20.19 -15.37
C ALA A 51 29.36 -19.32 -16.59
N ILE A 52 30.35 -18.56 -17.04
CA ILE A 52 30.27 -17.68 -18.22
C ILE A 52 31.28 -18.19 -19.25
N ALA A 53 30.90 -18.25 -20.50
CA ALA A 53 31.77 -18.66 -21.60
C ALA A 53 32.82 -17.59 -21.93
N ASP A 54 34.05 -18.05 -22.22
CA ASP A 54 35.19 -17.23 -22.61
C ASP A 54 35.08 -16.71 -24.07
N ALA A 55 36.14 -16.05 -24.57
CA ALA A 55 36.19 -15.49 -25.92
C ALA A 55 36.04 -16.54 -27.04
N GLU A 56 36.39 -17.80 -26.75
CA GLU A 56 36.27 -18.97 -27.65
C GLU A 56 34.98 -19.77 -27.40
N GLY A 57 34.04 -19.22 -26.60
CA GLY A 57 32.79 -19.88 -26.25
C GLY A 57 32.93 -21.06 -25.28
N ARG A 58 34.07 -21.25 -24.64
CA ARG A 58 34.32 -22.33 -23.69
C ARG A 58 33.83 -21.95 -22.29
N TYR A 59 33.20 -22.91 -21.61
CA TYR A 59 32.76 -22.70 -20.22
C TYR A 59 33.29 -23.82 -19.32
N GLU A 60 33.45 -23.49 -18.05
CA GLU A 60 33.78 -24.42 -17.00
C GLU A 60 32.85 -24.20 -15.80
N LEU A 61 31.94 -25.16 -15.57
CA LEU A 61 30.99 -25.13 -14.46
C LEU A 61 31.50 -26.07 -13.35
N ILE A 62 31.76 -25.50 -12.16
CA ILE A 62 32.21 -26.22 -10.98
C ILE A 62 31.19 -26.04 -9.86
N GLY A 63 30.72 -27.14 -9.27
CA GLY A 63 29.74 -27.07 -8.19
C GLY A 63 29.23 -28.44 -7.73
N LYS A 64 28.19 -28.43 -6.93
CA LYS A 64 27.56 -29.64 -6.38
C LYS A 64 26.16 -29.79 -7.01
N TRP A 65 26.03 -30.75 -7.92
CA TRP A 65 24.74 -31.14 -8.52
C TRP A 65 24.74 -32.64 -8.83
N ASN A 66 23.57 -33.22 -9.01
CA ASN A 66 23.37 -34.64 -9.27
C ASN A 66 23.05 -34.94 -10.74
N LYS A 67 23.16 -36.18 -11.15
CA LYS A 67 22.56 -36.65 -12.40
C LYS A 67 21.06 -36.32 -12.38
N GLY A 68 20.53 -35.90 -13.51
CA GLY A 68 19.15 -35.43 -13.62
C GLY A 68 18.97 -33.93 -13.36
N THR A 69 20.00 -33.20 -12.93
CA THR A 69 19.90 -31.74 -12.79
C THR A 69 19.77 -31.09 -14.17
N ILE A 70 18.84 -30.18 -14.32
CA ILE A 70 18.62 -29.40 -15.55
C ILE A 70 19.64 -28.28 -15.61
N LEU A 71 20.46 -28.25 -16.64
CA LEU A 71 21.38 -27.17 -16.95
C LEU A 71 20.70 -26.19 -17.90
N LYS A 72 20.66 -24.91 -17.53
CA LYS A 72 20.11 -23.85 -18.35
C LYS A 72 21.26 -23.08 -19.03
N PHE A 73 21.28 -23.09 -20.34
CA PHE A 73 22.18 -22.32 -21.18
C PHE A 73 21.44 -21.10 -21.73
N SER A 74 22.01 -19.89 -21.62
CA SER A 74 21.39 -18.68 -22.11
C SER A 74 22.41 -17.68 -22.64
N PHE A 75 22.00 -16.93 -23.67
CA PHE A 75 22.76 -15.83 -24.26
C PHE A 75 21.79 -14.77 -24.79
N ILE A 76 22.20 -13.51 -24.81
CA ILE A 76 21.36 -12.40 -25.27
C ILE A 76 20.99 -12.62 -26.74
N GLY A 77 19.68 -12.62 -27.05
CA GLY A 77 19.18 -12.84 -28.40
C GLY A 77 19.03 -14.31 -28.80
N MET A 78 19.29 -15.27 -27.91
CA MET A 78 19.16 -16.69 -28.17
C MET A 78 18.11 -17.33 -27.28
N LYS A 79 17.44 -18.39 -27.78
CA LYS A 79 16.50 -19.21 -27.00
C LYS A 79 17.25 -19.94 -25.87
N PRO A 80 16.86 -19.79 -24.60
CA PRO A 80 17.45 -20.55 -23.53
C PRO A 80 17.25 -22.07 -23.78
N LYS A 81 18.32 -22.84 -23.70
CA LYS A 81 18.29 -24.28 -23.86
C LYS A 81 18.43 -24.98 -22.53
N LEU A 82 17.51 -25.88 -22.24
CA LEU A 82 17.53 -26.71 -21.04
C LEU A 82 18.06 -28.08 -21.42
N VAL A 83 19.13 -28.55 -20.73
CA VAL A 83 19.75 -29.86 -20.97
C VAL A 83 19.81 -30.59 -19.65
N THR A 84 19.34 -31.86 -19.63
CA THR A 84 19.46 -32.72 -18.44
C THR A 84 20.84 -33.27 -18.35
N TYR A 85 21.53 -33.05 -17.22
CA TYR A 85 22.84 -33.57 -16.97
C TYR A 85 22.83 -35.09 -16.65
N ASN A 86 23.47 -35.89 -17.48
CA ASN A 86 23.48 -37.37 -17.32
C ASN A 86 24.82 -37.91 -16.80
N GLY A 87 25.76 -37.01 -16.46
CA GLY A 87 27.05 -37.38 -15.87
C GLY A 87 28.24 -37.18 -16.79
N GLU A 88 28.05 -36.46 -17.88
CA GLU A 88 29.10 -36.12 -18.85
C GLU A 88 30.16 -35.21 -18.20
N ARG A 89 31.42 -35.35 -18.64
CA ARG A 89 32.49 -34.41 -18.28
C ARG A 89 32.62 -33.23 -19.24
N GLN A 90 32.16 -33.43 -20.46
CA GLN A 90 32.13 -32.40 -21.50
C GLN A 90 30.75 -32.36 -22.16
N LEU A 91 30.20 -31.17 -22.33
CA LEU A 91 28.89 -30.95 -22.95
C LEU A 91 28.95 -29.71 -23.84
N ASP A 92 28.93 -29.91 -25.14
CA ASP A 92 28.87 -28.82 -26.11
C ASP A 92 27.40 -28.52 -26.44
N VAL A 93 27.05 -27.22 -26.47
CA VAL A 93 25.66 -26.81 -26.59
C VAL A 93 25.52 -25.77 -27.68
N GLN A 94 24.64 -26.07 -28.64
CA GLN A 94 24.22 -25.14 -29.68
C GLN A 94 22.97 -24.38 -29.21
N LEU A 95 23.01 -23.05 -29.25
CA LEU A 95 21.87 -22.18 -29.05
C LEU A 95 21.30 -21.73 -30.41
N THR A 96 19.99 -21.50 -30.46
CA THR A 96 19.29 -20.99 -31.64
C THR A 96 18.81 -19.58 -31.38
N GLU A 97 18.80 -18.74 -32.38
CA GLU A 97 18.31 -17.37 -32.29
C GLU A 97 16.86 -17.35 -31.81
N ASP A 98 16.54 -16.48 -30.88
CA ASP A 98 15.20 -16.25 -30.41
C ASP A 98 14.52 -15.17 -31.24
N MET A 99 13.99 -15.58 -32.41
CA MET A 99 13.27 -14.66 -33.30
C MET A 99 11.99 -14.11 -32.65
N ASN A 100 11.50 -14.71 -31.54
CA ASN A 100 10.31 -14.23 -30.86
C ASN A 100 10.59 -13.10 -29.84
N GLN A 101 11.84 -12.91 -29.38
CA GLN A 101 12.15 -11.77 -28.50
C GLN A 101 12.05 -10.42 -29.22
N MET A 102 12.25 -10.37 -30.54
CA MET A 102 12.04 -9.12 -31.29
C MET A 102 10.56 -8.80 -31.53
N GLU A 103 9.68 -9.82 -31.58
CA GLU A 103 8.23 -9.59 -31.73
C GLU A 103 7.53 -9.27 -30.40
N GLU A 104 7.98 -9.84 -29.28
CA GLU A 104 7.37 -9.58 -27.97
C GLU A 104 7.68 -8.16 -27.46
N VAL A 105 8.86 -7.62 -27.76
CA VAL A 105 9.21 -6.22 -27.48
C VAL A 105 8.42 -5.26 -28.37
N VAL A 106 8.12 -5.63 -29.62
CA VAL A 106 7.38 -4.81 -30.58
C VAL A 106 5.87 -4.78 -30.26
N VAL A 107 5.30 -5.87 -29.77
CA VAL A 107 3.87 -5.92 -29.42
C VAL A 107 3.57 -5.10 -28.17
N THR A 108 4.46 -5.08 -27.18
CA THR A 108 4.27 -4.27 -25.96
C THR A 108 4.52 -2.77 -26.22
N ALA A 109 5.35 -2.43 -27.20
CA ALA A 109 5.62 -1.03 -27.56
C ALA A 109 4.50 -0.38 -28.39
N LYS A 110 3.67 -1.19 -29.06
CA LYS A 110 2.58 -0.68 -29.91
C LYS A 110 1.25 -0.45 -29.18
N THR A 111 1.16 -0.79 -27.90
CA THR A 111 -0.08 -0.65 -27.14
C THR A 111 -0.36 0.76 -26.63
N ASN A 112 0.62 1.66 -26.63
CA ASN A 112 0.43 3.06 -26.26
C ASN A 112 0.92 3.95 -27.41
N ILE A 113 0.00 4.51 -28.17
CA ILE A 113 0.27 5.55 -29.19
C ILE A 113 1.14 6.66 -28.57
N ASN A 114 0.97 6.92 -27.29
CA ASN A 114 1.71 7.90 -26.51
C ASN A 114 3.15 7.45 -26.18
N GLU A 115 3.45 6.16 -26.12
CA GLU A 115 4.79 5.68 -25.75
C GLU A 115 5.84 5.87 -26.85
N ILE A 116 5.44 5.75 -28.12
CA ILE A 116 6.32 6.01 -29.27
C ILE A 116 6.65 7.50 -29.36
N ASP A 117 5.65 8.35 -29.14
CA ASP A 117 5.82 9.81 -29.18
C ASP A 117 6.62 10.34 -27.97
N LEU A 118 6.46 9.74 -26.79
CA LEU A 118 7.19 10.14 -25.58
C LEU A 118 8.67 9.76 -25.61
N ARG A 119 9.04 8.63 -26.24
CA ARG A 119 10.44 8.24 -26.45
C ARG A 119 11.11 9.06 -27.53
N ALA A 120 10.38 9.52 -28.53
CA ALA A 120 10.86 10.38 -29.59
C ALA A 120 11.02 11.85 -29.16
N LYS A 121 10.26 12.29 -28.15
CA LYS A 121 10.35 13.61 -27.54
C LYS A 121 11.16 13.51 -26.25
N ALA A 122 12.25 14.22 -26.14
CA ALA A 122 13.22 14.24 -25.02
C ALA A 122 12.63 14.67 -23.66
N GLY A 123 11.53 14.04 -23.23
CA GLY A 123 10.88 14.27 -21.95
C GLY A 123 11.43 13.36 -20.84
N VAL A 124 11.55 13.87 -19.62
CA VAL A 124 11.98 13.08 -18.45
C VAL A 124 10.82 12.25 -17.95
N VAL A 125 10.68 11.02 -18.45
CA VAL A 125 9.76 10.02 -17.92
C VAL A 125 10.47 9.22 -16.83
N GLN A 126 9.88 9.16 -15.63
CA GLN A 126 10.41 8.35 -14.54
C GLN A 126 9.47 7.21 -14.21
N THR A 127 10.01 6.00 -14.30
CA THR A 127 9.29 4.78 -13.94
C THR A 127 9.47 4.47 -12.45
N VAL A 128 8.40 4.07 -11.81
CA VAL A 128 8.40 3.68 -10.40
C VAL A 128 8.87 2.24 -10.26
N ASP A 129 9.75 1.96 -9.29
CA ASP A 129 10.15 0.60 -8.94
C ASP A 129 9.03 -0.10 -8.14
N LEU A 130 8.21 -0.88 -8.83
CA LEU A 130 7.07 -1.59 -8.23
C LEU A 130 7.48 -2.64 -7.21
N LYS A 131 8.65 -3.26 -7.31
CA LYS A 131 9.12 -4.25 -6.33
C LYS A 131 9.24 -3.65 -4.93
N ARG A 132 9.59 -2.35 -4.85
CA ARG A 132 9.61 -1.61 -3.58
C ARG A 132 8.22 -1.31 -3.04
N ILE A 133 7.22 -1.24 -3.91
CA ILE A 133 5.82 -0.97 -3.54
C ILE A 133 5.14 -2.26 -3.07
N GLU A 134 5.32 -3.35 -3.79
CA GLU A 134 4.75 -4.66 -3.45
C GLU A 134 5.19 -5.17 -2.07
N SER A 135 6.43 -4.84 -1.68
CA SER A 135 6.98 -5.25 -0.38
C SER A 135 6.44 -4.44 0.81
N LYS A 136 5.68 -3.34 0.57
CA LYS A 136 5.12 -2.52 1.63
C LYS A 136 3.70 -2.98 1.96
N PRO A 137 3.41 -3.37 3.24
CA PRO A 137 2.07 -3.74 3.67
C PRO A 137 1.18 -2.49 3.83
N MET A 138 0.81 -1.87 2.71
CA MET A 138 -0.01 -0.66 2.68
C MET A 138 -1.27 -0.89 1.84
N ILE A 139 -2.42 -0.43 2.34
CA ILE A 139 -3.68 -0.44 1.60
C ILE A 139 -3.68 0.59 0.49
N ASP A 140 -3.04 1.73 0.74
CA ASP A 140 -3.12 2.90 -0.11
C ASP A 140 -1.96 2.95 -1.09
N LEU A 141 -2.28 2.90 -2.39
CA LEU A 141 -1.29 3.00 -3.45
C LEU A 141 -0.52 4.32 -3.40
N GLY A 142 -1.21 5.42 -3.06
CA GLY A 142 -0.56 6.72 -2.93
C GLY A 142 0.57 6.69 -1.91
N LEU A 143 0.32 6.15 -0.72
CA LEU A 143 1.37 6.02 0.32
C LEU A 143 2.50 5.08 -0.10
N ALA A 144 2.19 4.03 -0.81
CA ALA A 144 3.20 3.10 -1.30
C ALA A 144 4.20 3.77 -2.27
N LEU A 145 3.75 4.79 -3.00
CA LEU A 145 4.58 5.59 -3.91
C LEU A 145 5.53 6.57 -3.19
N GLN A 146 5.36 6.80 -1.89
CA GLN A 146 6.18 7.77 -1.15
C GLN A 146 7.68 7.43 -1.22
N GLY A 147 8.49 8.40 -1.66
CA GLY A 147 9.93 8.25 -1.83
C GLY A 147 10.36 7.38 -3.03
N SER A 148 9.43 7.01 -3.93
CA SER A 148 9.75 6.20 -5.12
C SER A 148 10.37 7.02 -6.25
N VAL A 149 9.97 8.27 -6.39
CA VAL A 149 10.38 9.13 -7.52
C VAL A 149 10.75 10.53 -7.01
N PRO A 150 11.92 11.10 -7.38
CA PRO A 150 12.29 12.48 -7.03
C PRO A 150 11.27 13.49 -7.57
N GLY A 151 10.85 14.44 -6.71
CA GLY A 151 9.87 15.48 -7.05
C GLY A 151 8.40 15.03 -6.96
N LEU A 152 8.13 13.77 -6.61
CA LEU A 152 6.82 13.30 -6.21
C LEU A 152 6.69 13.48 -4.69
N MET A 153 5.83 14.40 -4.27
CA MET A 153 5.55 14.68 -2.88
C MET A 153 4.22 14.04 -2.49
N ILE A 154 4.23 13.22 -1.45
CA ILE A 154 3.03 12.57 -0.92
C ILE A 154 2.91 12.95 0.54
N THR A 155 1.80 13.60 0.88
CA THR A 155 1.47 13.99 2.25
C THR A 155 0.24 13.23 2.71
N ASN A 156 0.34 12.66 3.90
CA ASN A 156 -0.77 11.98 4.56
C ASN A 156 -0.99 12.62 5.93
N THR A 157 -2.22 12.72 6.35
CA THR A 157 -2.61 13.16 7.70
C THR A 157 -2.31 12.12 8.78
N GLY A 158 -2.01 10.88 8.37
CA GLY A 158 -1.70 9.77 9.28
C GLY A 158 -2.91 8.96 9.73
N ASP A 159 -4.11 9.42 9.44
CA ASP A 159 -5.34 8.73 9.79
C ASP A 159 -5.72 7.69 8.74
N LEU A 160 -6.16 6.53 9.20
CA LEU A 160 -6.68 5.51 8.31
C LEU A 160 -7.98 6.00 7.69
N GLY A 161 -8.03 6.02 6.35
CA GLY A 161 -9.20 6.49 5.59
C GLY A 161 -9.09 7.89 5.02
N SER A 162 -8.08 8.67 5.42
CA SER A 162 -7.75 9.91 4.71
C SER A 162 -6.96 9.59 3.45
N ASP A 163 -7.40 10.13 2.31
CA ASP A 163 -6.67 9.97 1.06
C ASP A 163 -5.37 10.79 1.10
N PRO A 164 -4.23 10.20 0.74
CA PRO A 164 -2.97 10.91 0.67
C PRO A 164 -3.03 11.95 -0.45
N ARG A 165 -2.41 13.11 -0.24
CA ARG A 165 -2.31 14.15 -1.27
C ARG A 165 -1.04 13.94 -2.08
N ILE A 166 -1.19 13.75 -3.37
CA ILE A 166 -0.08 13.58 -4.31
C ILE A 166 0.15 14.89 -5.06
N ARG A 167 1.42 15.34 -5.11
CA ARG A 167 1.84 16.53 -5.82
C ARG A 167 3.12 16.26 -6.60
N ILE A 168 3.20 16.82 -7.80
CA ILE A 168 4.40 16.78 -8.64
C ILE A 168 4.93 18.19 -8.77
N ARG A 169 6.21 18.41 -8.35
CA ARG A 169 6.90 19.71 -8.41
C ARG A 169 6.24 20.87 -7.63
N GLY A 170 5.34 20.59 -6.69
CA GLY A 170 4.75 21.61 -5.81
C GLY A 170 3.35 22.06 -6.21
N ASN A 171 2.96 23.26 -5.79
CA ASN A 171 1.64 23.84 -6.05
C ASN A 171 1.68 24.74 -7.27
N THR A 172 0.79 24.53 -8.22
CA THR A 172 0.60 25.39 -9.39
C THR A 172 -0.54 26.38 -9.17
N SER A 173 -1.43 26.11 -8.22
CA SER A 173 -2.59 26.94 -7.88
C SER A 173 -2.59 27.33 -6.41
N LEU A 174 -2.94 28.60 -6.12
CA LEU A 174 -3.15 29.11 -4.77
C LEU A 174 -4.57 28.83 -4.23
N ARG A 175 -5.44 28.26 -5.05
CA ARG A 175 -6.79 27.89 -4.59
C ARG A 175 -6.72 26.84 -3.50
N LYS A 176 -7.44 27.08 -2.41
CA LYS A 176 -7.62 26.11 -1.33
C LYS A 176 -8.63 25.04 -1.79
N GLY A 177 -8.16 23.82 -2.02
CA GLY A 177 -8.98 22.66 -2.35
C GLY A 177 -8.14 21.40 -2.34
N ASN A 178 -8.74 20.26 -2.01
CA ASN A 178 -8.00 19.01 -1.86
C ASN A 178 -7.44 18.50 -3.20
N THR A 179 -8.14 18.72 -4.31
CA THR A 179 -7.83 18.21 -5.65
C THR A 179 -7.18 19.22 -6.59
N THR A 180 -7.05 20.48 -6.18
CA THR A 180 -6.66 21.60 -7.10
C THR A 180 -5.23 21.49 -7.63
N ASN A 181 -4.33 20.80 -6.90
CA ASN A 181 -2.92 20.65 -7.24
C ASN A 181 -2.53 19.18 -7.43
N GLU A 182 -3.48 18.27 -7.59
CA GLU A 182 -3.22 16.87 -7.87
C GLU A 182 -2.83 16.65 -9.33
N PRO A 183 -2.00 15.62 -9.62
CA PRO A 183 -1.70 15.22 -10.98
C PRO A 183 -2.92 14.61 -11.66
N LEU A 184 -2.89 14.53 -12.97
CA LEU A 184 -3.84 13.75 -13.75
C LEU A 184 -3.51 12.27 -13.62
N TYR A 185 -4.50 11.44 -13.35
CA TYR A 185 -4.38 9.99 -13.29
C TYR A 185 -4.87 9.37 -14.58
N VAL A 186 -4.03 8.59 -15.23
CA VAL A 186 -4.34 7.90 -16.50
C VAL A 186 -4.06 6.42 -16.31
N MET A 187 -5.06 5.57 -16.53
CA MET A 187 -4.95 4.12 -16.43
C MET A 187 -5.26 3.46 -17.77
N ASP A 188 -4.31 2.72 -18.32
CA ASP A 188 -4.42 2.05 -19.62
C ASP A 188 -4.91 2.99 -20.76
N GLY A 189 -4.49 4.28 -20.71
CA GLY A 189 -4.84 5.31 -21.67
C GLY A 189 -6.12 6.09 -21.36
N GLN A 190 -6.86 5.75 -20.33
CA GLN A 190 -8.07 6.42 -19.89
C GLN A 190 -7.82 7.29 -18.66
N VAL A 191 -8.41 8.49 -18.65
CA VAL A 191 -8.41 9.36 -17.45
C VAL A 191 -9.35 8.77 -16.40
N ILE A 192 -8.84 8.58 -15.19
CA ILE A 192 -9.60 8.09 -14.04
C ILE A 192 -9.67 9.15 -12.92
N SER A 193 -10.61 9.00 -12.01
CA SER A 193 -10.71 9.85 -10.83
C SER A 193 -9.57 9.60 -9.83
N PRO A 194 -9.20 10.58 -8.98
CA PRO A 194 -8.25 10.36 -7.89
C PRO A 194 -8.69 9.24 -6.95
N GLU A 195 -9.96 9.16 -6.64
CA GLU A 195 -10.54 8.15 -5.77
C GLU A 195 -10.42 6.75 -6.38
N THR A 196 -10.68 6.61 -7.70
CA THR A 196 -10.45 5.35 -8.43
C THR A 196 -8.97 4.95 -8.34
N PHE A 197 -8.04 5.91 -8.50
CA PHE A 197 -6.61 5.64 -8.34
C PHE A 197 -6.25 5.14 -6.94
N TYR A 198 -6.74 5.79 -5.87
CA TYR A 198 -6.47 5.36 -4.49
C TYR A 198 -7.09 3.99 -4.17
N ASN A 199 -8.13 3.61 -4.90
CA ASN A 199 -8.78 2.31 -4.77
C ASN A 199 -8.16 1.20 -5.64
N LEU A 200 -7.15 1.48 -6.46
CA LEU A 200 -6.47 0.45 -7.24
C LEU A 200 -5.73 -0.55 -6.35
N ASN A 201 -5.79 -1.82 -6.75
CA ASN A 201 -4.97 -2.86 -6.14
C ASN A 201 -3.55 -2.79 -6.70
N PRO A 202 -2.50 -2.58 -5.87
CA PRO A 202 -1.12 -2.55 -6.34
C PRO A 202 -0.69 -3.82 -7.11
N ALA A 203 -1.27 -4.99 -6.79
CA ALA A 203 -0.96 -6.25 -7.46
C ALA A 203 -1.48 -6.33 -8.92
N ASP A 204 -2.40 -5.44 -9.32
CA ASP A 204 -2.89 -5.36 -10.70
C ASP A 204 -2.03 -4.44 -11.57
N ILE A 205 -1.07 -3.72 -10.99
CA ILE A 205 -0.28 -2.71 -11.66
C ILE A 205 0.99 -3.34 -12.22
N LYS A 206 1.20 -3.19 -13.51
CA LYS A 206 2.41 -3.61 -14.22
C LYS A 206 3.50 -2.53 -14.14
N ASP A 207 3.10 -1.25 -14.28
CA ASP A 207 4.04 -0.12 -14.37
C ASP A 207 3.34 1.20 -14.00
N ILE A 208 4.10 2.10 -13.39
CA ILE A 208 3.66 3.48 -13.11
C ILE A 208 4.74 4.43 -13.64
N LYS A 209 4.34 5.31 -14.53
CA LYS A 209 5.19 6.38 -15.09
C LYS A 209 4.75 7.73 -14.57
N VAL A 210 5.71 8.54 -14.18
CA VAL A 210 5.49 9.90 -13.70
C VAL A 210 5.99 10.89 -14.73
N LEU A 211 5.06 11.61 -15.37
CA LEU A 211 5.34 12.64 -16.37
C LEU A 211 5.36 13.99 -15.65
N LYS A 212 6.50 14.68 -15.68
CA LYS A 212 6.72 15.90 -14.88
C LYS A 212 6.91 17.16 -15.70
N ASP A 213 7.33 17.02 -16.93
CA ASP A 213 7.67 18.14 -17.82
C ASP A 213 6.53 18.49 -18.77
N ALA A 214 6.52 19.74 -19.20
CA ALA A 214 5.45 20.26 -20.06
C ALA A 214 5.35 19.50 -21.38
N ALA A 215 6.47 19.04 -21.96
CA ALA A 215 6.48 18.31 -23.22
C ALA A 215 5.79 16.94 -23.10
N SER A 216 6.08 16.17 -22.04
CA SER A 216 5.43 14.89 -21.77
C SER A 216 3.95 15.06 -21.41
N CYS A 217 3.58 16.16 -20.72
CA CYS A 217 2.23 16.44 -20.31
C CYS A 217 1.34 17.02 -21.43
N ALA A 218 1.95 17.57 -22.48
CA ALA A 218 1.23 18.24 -23.58
C ALA A 218 0.20 17.33 -24.28
N LEU A 219 0.44 16.02 -24.30
CA LEU A 219 -0.46 15.02 -24.87
C LEU A 219 -1.82 14.95 -24.15
N TYR A 220 -1.84 15.32 -22.87
CA TYR A 220 -3.03 15.28 -22.02
C TYR A 220 -3.72 16.65 -21.85
N GLY A 221 -3.19 17.68 -22.56
CA GLY A 221 -3.74 19.01 -22.56
C GLY A 221 -3.66 19.72 -21.21
N ILE A 222 -4.58 20.69 -20.99
CA ILE A 222 -4.57 21.57 -19.81
C ILE A 222 -4.80 20.82 -18.48
N LYS A 223 -5.49 19.67 -18.52
CA LYS A 223 -5.73 18.85 -17.32
C LYS A 223 -4.43 18.29 -16.72
N ALA A 224 -3.37 18.21 -17.51
CA ALA A 224 -2.05 17.69 -17.12
C ALA A 224 -1.09 18.77 -16.57
N ALA A 225 -1.54 19.99 -16.32
CA ALA A 225 -0.71 21.09 -15.84
C ALA A 225 0.06 20.78 -14.55
N ASN A 226 -0.49 19.88 -13.70
CA ASN A 226 0.14 19.44 -12.45
C ASN A 226 0.98 18.15 -12.60
N GLY A 227 1.23 17.70 -13.85
CA GLY A 227 1.86 16.42 -14.15
C GLY A 227 0.85 15.30 -14.36
N VAL A 228 1.36 14.13 -14.78
CA VAL A 228 0.54 12.94 -15.03
C VAL A 228 1.16 11.73 -14.35
N LEU A 229 0.30 10.93 -13.72
CA LEU A 229 0.59 9.57 -13.28
C LEU A 229 -0.06 8.61 -14.29
N GLU A 230 0.76 7.97 -15.12
CA GLU A 230 0.33 6.98 -16.09
C GLU A 230 0.51 5.59 -15.51
N ILE A 231 -0.58 4.84 -15.41
CA ILE A 231 -0.65 3.51 -14.82
C ILE A 231 -0.93 2.50 -15.92
N SER A 232 -0.08 1.50 -16.05
CA SER A 232 -0.32 0.34 -16.90
C SER A 232 -0.68 -0.86 -16.03
N THR A 233 -1.73 -1.59 -16.38
CA THR A 233 -2.16 -2.77 -15.63
C THR A 233 -1.63 -4.06 -16.21
N HIS A 234 -1.64 -5.13 -15.41
CA HIS A 234 -1.31 -6.46 -15.89
C HIS A 234 -2.31 -6.92 -16.94
N ARG A 235 -1.80 -7.53 -18.02
CA ARG A 235 -2.59 -8.10 -19.10
C ARG A 235 -2.32 -9.59 -19.26
N GLY A 236 -3.09 -10.25 -20.08
CA GLY A 236 -2.90 -11.64 -20.41
C GLY A 236 -1.52 -11.95 -20.99
N SER A 237 -1.18 -13.19 -21.05
CA SER A 237 0.04 -13.69 -21.72
C SER A 237 -0.28 -14.94 -22.50
N ASN A 238 0.41 -15.12 -23.63
CA ASN A 238 0.31 -16.36 -24.39
C ASN A 238 0.82 -17.54 -23.56
N GLY A 239 0.13 -18.67 -23.63
CA GLY A 239 0.52 -19.91 -22.98
C GLY A 239 -0.50 -20.43 -21.99
N HIS A 240 -0.05 -21.36 -21.15
CA HIS A 240 -0.93 -21.99 -20.17
C HIS A 240 -1.47 -21.00 -19.14
N THR A 241 -2.70 -21.26 -18.72
CA THR A 241 -3.33 -20.50 -17.63
C THR A 241 -2.55 -20.67 -16.34
N THR A 242 -2.13 -19.55 -15.76
CA THR A 242 -1.46 -19.49 -14.45
C THR A 242 -2.38 -18.86 -13.44
N VAL A 243 -2.60 -19.53 -12.33
CA VAL A 243 -3.31 -19.00 -11.16
C VAL A 243 -2.28 -18.61 -10.10
N THR A 244 -2.36 -17.39 -9.62
CA THR A 244 -1.49 -16.89 -8.56
C THR A 244 -2.34 -16.45 -7.37
N TYR A 245 -2.03 -16.93 -6.20
CA TYR A 245 -2.59 -16.45 -4.93
C TYR A 245 -1.47 -15.82 -4.12
N SER A 246 -1.69 -14.61 -3.63
CA SER A 246 -0.80 -13.95 -2.68
C SER A 246 -1.58 -13.47 -1.47
N MET A 247 -0.95 -13.56 -0.30
CA MET A 247 -1.48 -13.12 0.97
C MET A 247 -0.42 -12.32 1.71
N ASP A 248 -0.80 -11.10 2.13
CA ASP A 248 0.03 -10.25 2.96
C ASP A 248 -0.65 -10.06 4.31
N MET A 249 0.08 -10.26 5.39
CA MET A 249 -0.39 -10.01 6.75
C MET A 249 0.57 -9.08 7.48
N GLY A 250 0.02 -8.20 8.28
CA GLY A 250 0.80 -7.27 9.09
C GLY A 250 0.09 -6.89 10.37
N VAL A 251 0.83 -6.29 11.28
CA VAL A 251 0.32 -5.80 12.56
C VAL A 251 0.50 -4.29 12.60
N THR A 252 -0.60 -3.56 12.75
CA THR A 252 -0.59 -2.13 13.04
C THR A 252 -0.36 -1.96 14.53
N THR A 253 0.82 -1.47 14.91
CA THR A 253 1.17 -1.24 16.31
C THR A 253 0.73 0.15 16.77
N ARG A 254 0.72 0.37 18.09
CA ARG A 254 0.44 1.68 18.68
C ARG A 254 1.41 2.78 18.23
N GLY A 255 2.57 2.41 17.71
CA GLY A 255 3.66 3.34 17.37
C GLY A 255 4.56 3.64 18.57
N ARG A 256 5.54 4.50 18.36
CA ARG A 256 6.44 4.97 19.44
C ARG A 256 5.98 6.33 19.93
N ARG A 257 6.04 6.55 21.25
CA ARG A 257 5.91 7.89 21.82
C ARG A 257 7.11 8.72 21.38
N GLY A 258 6.85 9.86 20.78
CA GLY A 258 7.87 10.85 20.45
C GLY A 258 8.31 11.67 21.67
N VAL A 259 7.45 11.77 22.69
CA VAL A 259 7.66 12.63 23.88
C VAL A 259 7.36 11.81 25.14
N LYS A 260 8.19 12.00 26.17
CA LYS A 260 7.90 11.50 27.52
C LYS A 260 6.77 12.34 28.11
N MET A 261 5.66 11.70 28.46
CA MET A 261 4.56 12.34 29.18
C MET A 261 4.90 12.41 30.67
N MET A 262 4.38 13.44 31.34
CA MET A 262 4.46 13.57 32.80
C MET A 262 3.71 12.43 33.48
N ASP A 263 4.21 11.94 34.58
CA ASP A 263 3.46 11.11 35.50
C ASP A 263 2.52 11.96 36.38
N SER A 264 1.67 11.31 37.18
CA SER A 264 0.68 12.02 38.00
C SER A 264 1.31 12.92 39.03
N ALA A 265 2.45 12.54 39.61
CA ALA A 265 3.15 13.37 40.60
C ALA A 265 3.74 14.60 39.91
N GLU A 266 4.42 14.42 38.78
CA GLU A 266 5.02 15.53 37.99
C GLU A 266 3.92 16.50 37.53
N LYS A 267 2.77 15.99 37.07
CA LYS A 267 1.65 16.80 36.61
C LYS A 267 1.00 17.59 37.72
N LEU A 268 0.71 17.00 38.87
CA LEU A 268 0.12 17.67 40.03
C LEU A 268 1.05 18.73 40.61
N GLU A 269 2.38 18.47 40.63
CA GLU A 269 3.32 19.46 41.06
C GLU A 269 3.42 20.66 40.11
N LEU A 270 3.40 20.41 38.78
CA LEU A 270 3.32 21.50 37.79
C LEU A 270 2.06 22.34 37.99
N GLU A 271 0.92 21.74 38.26
CA GLU A 271 -0.34 22.43 38.52
C GLU A 271 -0.28 23.27 39.78
N ARG A 272 0.37 22.76 40.84
CA ARG A 272 0.62 23.52 42.06
C ARG A 272 1.44 24.77 41.80
N LEU A 273 2.55 24.63 41.03
CA LEU A 273 3.44 25.74 40.66
C LEU A 273 2.75 26.78 39.79
N LEU A 274 1.84 26.36 38.88
CA LEU A 274 1.06 27.26 38.01
C LEU A 274 -0.03 28.04 38.79
N GLN A 275 -0.36 27.64 40.02
CA GLN A 275 -1.34 28.28 40.90
C GLN A 275 -2.73 28.46 40.24
N ASN A 276 -3.17 27.54 39.37
CA ASN A 276 -4.47 27.59 38.77
C ASN A 276 -5.52 26.90 39.66
N PRO A 277 -6.51 27.63 40.21
CA PRO A 277 -7.55 27.09 41.10
C PRO A 277 -8.44 26.02 40.45
N ALA A 278 -8.49 25.97 39.12
CA ALA A 278 -9.26 24.99 38.41
C ALA A 278 -8.62 23.58 38.36
N THR A 279 -7.32 23.47 38.69
CA THR A 279 -6.57 22.24 38.64
C THR A 279 -6.41 21.60 40.02
N PRO A 280 -6.48 20.25 40.11
CA PRO A 280 -6.36 19.50 41.36
C PRO A 280 -5.04 19.77 42.11
N GLY A 281 -3.92 19.82 41.39
CA GLY A 281 -2.61 20.01 41.98
C GLY A 281 -2.49 21.26 42.78
N TYR A 282 -3.12 22.37 42.38
CA TYR A 282 -3.15 23.61 43.17
C TYR A 282 -4.36 23.63 44.12
N ARG A 283 -5.57 23.28 43.65
CA ARG A 283 -6.82 23.37 44.44
C ARG A 283 -6.81 22.57 45.72
N TYR A 284 -6.08 21.45 45.78
CA TYR A 284 -5.92 20.61 46.96
C TYR A 284 -4.60 20.83 47.69
N SER A 285 -3.77 21.83 47.28
CA SER A 285 -2.52 22.11 47.91
C SER A 285 -2.69 22.94 49.20
N ALA A 286 -1.74 22.82 50.12
CA ALA A 286 -1.67 23.69 51.31
C ALA A 286 -1.63 25.16 50.93
N ASP A 287 -0.86 25.51 49.85
CA ASP A 287 -0.72 26.89 49.36
C ASP A 287 -2.09 27.50 48.97
N TYR A 288 -2.99 26.70 48.39
CA TYR A 288 -4.35 27.15 48.05
C TYR A 288 -5.18 27.45 49.28
N TYR A 289 -5.22 26.56 50.27
CA TYR A 289 -6.01 26.75 51.48
C TYR A 289 -5.48 27.90 52.33
N GLN A 290 -4.18 28.04 52.48
CA GLN A 290 -3.59 29.14 53.16
C GLN A 290 -3.85 30.51 52.50
N LYS A 291 -3.90 30.56 51.19
CA LYS A 291 -4.16 31.78 50.42
C LYS A 291 -5.62 32.21 50.44
N TYR A 292 -6.54 31.28 50.27
CA TYR A 292 -7.97 31.59 50.08
C TYR A 292 -8.79 31.44 51.38
N TYR A 293 -8.29 30.72 52.39
CA TYR A 293 -8.99 30.44 53.65
C TYR A 293 -8.08 30.64 54.86
N PRO A 294 -7.30 31.75 54.98
CA PRO A 294 -6.29 31.91 55.99
C PRO A 294 -6.83 31.89 57.43
N ASP A 295 -8.09 32.36 57.61
CA ASP A 295 -8.74 32.49 58.91
C ASP A 295 -9.76 31.38 59.20
N ALA A 296 -9.79 30.33 58.38
CA ALA A 296 -10.71 29.23 58.58
C ALA A 296 -10.38 28.45 59.86
N PRO A 297 -11.35 28.21 60.76
CA PRO A 297 -11.09 27.55 62.05
C PRO A 297 -10.63 26.09 61.89
N ASP A 298 -10.94 25.46 60.73
CA ASP A 298 -10.63 24.10 60.35
C ASP A 298 -9.51 24.01 59.28
N LEU A 299 -8.74 25.09 59.08
CA LEU A 299 -7.69 25.16 58.06
C LEU A 299 -6.79 23.93 58.05
N GLN A 300 -6.34 23.43 59.19
CA GLN A 300 -5.45 22.26 59.26
C GLN A 300 -6.13 20.98 58.80
N GLU A 301 -7.42 20.85 59.05
CA GLU A 301 -8.22 19.73 58.56
C GLU A 301 -8.45 19.78 57.04
N MET A 302 -8.71 20.99 56.52
CA MET A 302 -8.80 21.22 55.06
C MET A 302 -7.48 20.89 54.34
N ILE A 303 -6.34 21.30 54.91
CA ILE A 303 -5.02 20.97 54.37
C ILE A 303 -4.82 19.44 54.37
N ARG A 304 -5.10 18.77 55.48
CA ARG A 304 -4.97 17.32 55.60
C ARG A 304 -5.88 16.57 54.60
N TYR A 305 -7.10 17.03 54.43
CA TYR A 305 -8.02 16.50 53.38
C TYR A 305 -7.43 16.70 51.98
N GLY A 306 -6.92 17.89 51.67
CA GLY A 306 -6.31 18.17 50.39
C GLY A 306 -5.11 17.29 50.08
N GLU A 307 -4.20 17.13 51.06
CA GLU A 307 -3.01 16.25 50.92
C GLU A 307 -3.43 14.79 50.68
N ALA A 308 -4.37 14.27 51.44
CA ALA A 308 -4.93 12.89 51.24
C ALA A 308 -5.52 12.73 49.84
N ARG A 309 -6.19 13.78 49.32
CA ARG A 309 -6.72 13.78 47.97
C ARG A 309 -5.62 13.76 46.91
N LEU A 310 -4.58 14.57 47.09
CA LEU A 310 -3.42 14.59 46.20
C LEU A 310 -2.69 13.25 46.20
N ASP A 311 -2.53 12.59 47.36
CA ASP A 311 -1.89 11.29 47.46
C ASP A 311 -2.69 10.22 46.75
N SER A 312 -4.04 10.26 46.84
CA SER A 312 -4.91 9.40 46.06
C SER A 312 -4.72 9.58 44.55
N LEU A 313 -4.61 10.82 44.09
CA LEU A 313 -4.39 11.14 42.67
C LEU A 313 -3.00 10.74 42.19
N ARG A 314 -1.95 10.92 43.02
CA ARG A 314 -0.56 10.47 42.73
C ARG A 314 -0.49 8.94 42.54
N GLY A 315 -1.37 8.17 43.22
CA GLY A 315 -1.43 6.74 43.10
C GLY A 315 -2.01 6.25 41.77
N ILE A 316 -2.67 7.10 40.99
CA ILE A 316 -3.25 6.78 39.70
C ILE A 316 -2.22 7.10 38.61
N GLN A 317 -1.98 6.15 37.69
CA GLN A 317 -1.03 6.31 36.58
C GLN A 317 -1.64 5.77 35.31
N THR A 318 -2.49 6.56 34.66
CA THR A 318 -3.15 6.15 33.41
C THR A 318 -2.26 6.46 32.21
N ASP A 319 -1.92 5.43 31.47
CA ASP A 319 -1.21 5.53 30.20
C ASP A 319 -2.21 5.70 29.05
N TRP A 320 -2.62 6.93 28.78
CA TRP A 320 -3.59 7.24 27.73
C TRP A 320 -3.18 6.79 26.34
N PHE A 321 -1.87 6.67 26.09
CA PHE A 321 -1.38 6.11 24.84
C PHE A 321 -1.75 4.63 24.69
N LYS A 322 -1.72 3.86 25.78
CA LYS A 322 -2.13 2.45 25.78
C LYS A 322 -3.65 2.28 25.80
N GLU A 323 -4.35 3.18 26.49
CA GLU A 323 -5.81 3.12 26.61
C GLU A 323 -6.51 3.48 25.30
N LEU A 324 -6.05 4.52 24.62
CA LEU A 324 -6.67 5.05 23.41
C LEU A 324 -6.20 4.35 22.15
N LEU A 325 -4.96 3.82 22.11
CA LEU A 325 -4.44 3.18 20.91
C LEU A 325 -4.45 1.66 21.02
N ARG A 326 -4.90 1.01 19.97
CA ARG A 326 -5.01 -0.45 19.86
C ARG A 326 -3.94 -0.99 18.90
N ILE A 327 -3.66 -2.28 19.07
CA ILE A 327 -2.94 -3.09 18.08
C ILE A 327 -4.00 -3.73 17.21
N ASN A 328 -3.82 -3.63 15.89
CA ASN A 328 -4.78 -4.17 14.93
C ASN A 328 -4.08 -4.97 13.82
N LEU A 329 -4.84 -5.74 13.07
CA LEU A 329 -4.35 -6.56 11.99
C LEU A 329 -4.58 -5.88 10.64
N TYR A 330 -3.61 -6.07 9.76
CA TYR A 330 -3.70 -5.85 8.33
C TYR A 330 -3.69 -7.20 7.63
N GLN A 331 -4.60 -7.40 6.68
CA GLN A 331 -4.62 -8.56 5.81
C GLN A 331 -5.02 -8.19 4.40
N LYS A 332 -4.35 -8.78 3.43
CA LYS A 332 -4.63 -8.64 2.01
C LYS A 332 -4.59 -10.02 1.38
N HIS A 333 -5.60 -10.32 0.59
CA HIS A 333 -5.70 -11.53 -0.20
C HIS A 333 -5.87 -11.13 -1.66
N ASN A 334 -5.06 -11.68 -2.53
CA ASN A 334 -5.14 -11.43 -3.96
C ASN A 334 -5.10 -12.75 -4.71
N VAL A 335 -6.05 -12.95 -5.59
CA VAL A 335 -6.09 -14.07 -6.54
C VAL A 335 -6.03 -13.49 -7.93
N SER A 336 -5.14 -13.98 -8.76
CA SER A 336 -5.09 -13.60 -10.16
C SER A 336 -4.96 -14.82 -11.06
N LEU A 337 -5.56 -14.72 -12.25
CA LEU A 337 -5.59 -15.73 -13.29
C LEU A 337 -5.11 -15.05 -14.58
N ARG A 338 -4.08 -15.61 -15.19
CA ARG A 338 -3.46 -15.08 -16.40
C ARG A 338 -3.23 -16.19 -17.40
N GLY A 339 -3.59 -15.96 -18.67
CA GLY A 339 -3.39 -16.95 -19.72
C GLY A 339 -3.83 -16.43 -21.07
N GLY A 340 -3.81 -17.32 -22.06
CA GLY A 340 -4.31 -17.02 -23.39
C GLY A 340 -3.64 -17.81 -24.49
N SER A 341 -4.03 -17.48 -25.72
CA SER A 341 -3.47 -17.97 -26.97
C SER A 341 -2.79 -16.81 -27.73
N GLU A 342 -2.28 -17.08 -28.91
CA GLU A 342 -1.75 -16.04 -29.81
C GLU A 342 -2.83 -15.03 -30.25
N GLN A 343 -4.09 -15.43 -30.22
CA GLN A 343 -5.21 -14.60 -30.68
C GLN A 343 -5.91 -13.88 -29.53
N THR A 344 -6.05 -14.53 -28.37
CA THR A 344 -6.80 -13.99 -27.24
C THR A 344 -6.00 -14.19 -25.97
N SER A 345 -5.76 -13.15 -25.21
CA SER A 345 -5.15 -13.25 -23.89
C SER A 345 -5.99 -12.53 -22.83
N TYR A 346 -5.95 -13.04 -21.61
CA TYR A 346 -6.78 -12.54 -20.52
C TYR A 346 -6.02 -12.46 -19.20
N TYR A 347 -6.42 -11.50 -18.41
CA TYR A 347 -6.02 -11.33 -17.01
C TYR A 347 -7.27 -11.07 -16.18
N LEU A 348 -7.48 -11.87 -15.13
CA LEU A 348 -8.55 -11.69 -14.16
C LEU A 348 -7.92 -11.60 -12.77
N SER A 349 -8.35 -10.67 -11.96
CA SER A 349 -7.96 -10.58 -10.55
C SER A 349 -9.13 -10.29 -9.64
N ALA A 350 -9.03 -10.75 -8.40
CA ALA A 350 -9.90 -10.41 -7.29
C ALA A 350 -9.06 -10.16 -6.04
N ASN A 351 -9.35 -9.06 -5.35
CA ASN A 351 -8.62 -8.64 -4.18
C ASN A 351 -9.57 -8.35 -3.03
N TYR A 352 -9.16 -8.73 -1.82
CA TYR A 352 -9.76 -8.33 -0.55
C TYR A 352 -8.68 -7.80 0.37
N THR A 353 -8.91 -6.63 0.95
CA THR A 353 -7.98 -6.02 1.90
C THR A 353 -8.77 -5.48 3.09
N ARG A 354 -8.26 -5.74 4.30
CA ARG A 354 -8.77 -5.16 5.53
C ARG A 354 -7.62 -4.64 6.38
N GLN A 355 -7.79 -3.44 6.91
CA GLN A 355 -6.86 -2.82 7.84
C GLN A 355 -7.62 -2.19 8.99
N GLY A 356 -7.34 -2.62 10.20
CA GLY A 356 -7.76 -1.91 11.41
C GLY A 356 -6.78 -0.77 11.73
N GLY A 357 -7.34 0.39 12.05
CA GLY A 357 -6.59 1.54 12.52
C GLY A 357 -6.16 1.42 13.99
N ARG A 358 -5.36 2.35 14.44
CA ARG A 358 -4.91 2.44 15.84
C ARG A 358 -6.01 2.91 16.79
N LEU A 359 -6.93 3.74 16.32
CA LEU A 359 -8.05 4.23 17.12
C LEU A 359 -9.19 3.19 17.16
N PRO A 360 -9.93 3.07 18.26
CA PRO A 360 -11.12 2.25 18.33
C PRO A 360 -12.14 2.65 17.26
N GLY A 361 -12.75 1.67 16.56
CA GLY A 361 -13.76 1.94 15.53
C GLY A 361 -13.20 2.42 14.19
N ASN A 362 -11.89 2.56 14.04
CA ASN A 362 -11.28 2.89 12.76
C ASN A 362 -10.91 1.60 12.01
N ASP A 363 -11.60 1.35 10.88
CA ASP A 363 -11.43 0.15 10.05
C ASP A 363 -11.60 0.54 8.57
N LYS A 364 -10.75 0.00 7.70
CA LYS A 364 -10.88 0.14 6.25
C LYS A 364 -10.92 -1.23 5.60
N GLN A 365 -11.93 -1.45 4.78
CA GLN A 365 -12.12 -2.66 3.99
C GLN A 365 -12.22 -2.29 2.53
N ARG A 366 -11.63 -3.10 1.66
CA ARG A 366 -11.71 -2.92 0.22
C ARG A 366 -11.79 -4.26 -0.49
N MET A 367 -12.67 -4.31 -1.49
CA MET A 367 -12.77 -5.39 -2.46
C MET A 367 -12.60 -4.79 -3.85
N SER A 368 -11.86 -5.45 -4.72
CA SER A 368 -11.74 -5.03 -6.10
C SER A 368 -11.62 -6.24 -7.03
N MET A 369 -12.11 -6.06 -8.25
CA MET A 369 -12.02 -7.04 -9.33
C MET A 369 -11.56 -6.33 -10.61
N ARG A 370 -10.78 -7.05 -11.41
CA ARG A 370 -10.33 -6.58 -12.72
C ARG A 370 -10.38 -7.70 -13.72
N LEU A 371 -10.85 -7.38 -14.93
CA LEU A 371 -10.77 -8.24 -16.11
C LEU A 371 -10.13 -7.43 -17.24
N ASN A 372 -9.01 -7.89 -17.77
CA ASN A 372 -8.42 -7.40 -19.00
C ASN A 372 -8.48 -8.51 -20.05
N LEU A 373 -8.96 -8.17 -21.24
CA LEU A 373 -9.06 -9.06 -22.37
C LEU A 373 -8.42 -8.38 -23.59
N ASP A 374 -7.49 -9.10 -24.22
CA ASP A 374 -6.83 -8.64 -25.43
C ASP A 374 -7.13 -9.61 -26.56
N GLN A 375 -7.62 -9.10 -27.69
CA GLN A 375 -8.02 -9.85 -28.85
C GLN A 375 -7.27 -9.36 -30.08
N ARG A 376 -6.49 -10.23 -30.72
CA ARG A 376 -5.88 -9.94 -32.02
C ARG A 376 -6.92 -10.11 -33.13
N LEU A 377 -7.04 -9.13 -33.99
CA LEU A 377 -7.95 -9.09 -35.15
C LEU A 377 -7.21 -9.49 -36.43
N GLY A 378 -6.66 -10.70 -36.46
CA GLY A 378 -5.82 -11.17 -37.54
C GLY A 378 -4.58 -10.32 -37.76
N LYS A 379 -4.36 -9.88 -39.01
CA LYS A 379 -3.22 -8.99 -39.38
C LYS A 379 -3.59 -7.50 -39.35
N ILE A 380 -4.86 -7.18 -39.21
CA ILE A 380 -5.38 -5.82 -39.38
C ILE A 380 -5.39 -4.98 -38.08
N GLY A 381 -5.17 -5.60 -36.92
CA GLY A 381 -5.15 -4.87 -35.67
C GLY A 381 -5.40 -5.70 -34.44
N TYR A 382 -5.71 -5.03 -33.34
CA TYR A 382 -6.07 -5.67 -32.08
C TYR A 382 -7.03 -4.80 -31.26
N LEU A 383 -7.79 -5.47 -30.40
CA LEU A 383 -8.75 -4.88 -29.46
C LEU A 383 -8.30 -5.20 -28.04
N MET A 384 -8.13 -4.17 -27.21
CA MET A 384 -7.91 -4.32 -25.79
C MET A 384 -9.14 -3.87 -25.03
N MET A 385 -9.61 -4.66 -24.08
CA MET A 385 -10.72 -4.33 -23.20
C MET A 385 -10.29 -4.46 -21.76
N GLY A 386 -10.81 -3.58 -20.92
CA GLY A 386 -10.63 -3.61 -19.48
C GLY A 386 -11.95 -3.34 -18.76
N VAL A 387 -12.25 -4.13 -17.73
CA VAL A 387 -13.38 -3.91 -16.84
C VAL A 387 -12.89 -3.95 -15.41
N THR A 388 -13.32 -3.00 -14.59
CA THR A 388 -12.97 -2.93 -13.18
C THR A 388 -14.22 -2.72 -12.34
N GLY A 389 -14.19 -3.24 -11.12
CA GLY A 389 -15.22 -2.97 -10.13
C GLY A 389 -14.60 -2.98 -8.75
N GLY A 390 -15.02 -2.04 -7.89
CA GLY A 390 -14.51 -1.88 -6.56
C GLY A 390 -15.57 -1.53 -5.54
N TYR A 391 -15.31 -1.90 -4.30
CA TYR A 391 -16.06 -1.49 -3.12
C TYR A 391 -15.06 -1.20 -2.00
N ALA A 392 -15.14 0.00 -1.45
CA ALA A 392 -14.37 0.39 -0.28
C ALA A 392 -15.31 0.90 0.80
N ARG A 393 -15.06 0.50 2.05
CA ARG A 393 -15.72 1.02 3.24
C ARG A 393 -14.67 1.45 4.23
N THR A 394 -14.84 2.64 4.78
CA THR A 394 -14.02 3.19 5.85
C THR A 394 -14.93 3.64 6.98
N ASP A 395 -14.69 3.11 8.16
CA ASP A 395 -15.30 3.56 9.39
C ASP A 395 -14.28 4.42 10.14
N THR A 396 -14.64 5.66 10.46
CA THR A 396 -13.76 6.63 11.12
C THR A 396 -14.45 7.16 12.37
N PRO A 397 -13.89 6.91 13.57
CA PRO A 397 -14.31 7.61 14.76
C PRO A 397 -13.77 9.03 14.68
N ASN A 398 -14.64 9.99 14.53
CA ASN A 398 -14.23 11.38 14.44
C ASN A 398 -14.96 12.21 15.48
N GLY A 399 -14.21 12.89 16.33
CA GLY A 399 -14.74 13.89 17.24
C GLY A 399 -14.29 15.26 16.78
N THR A 400 -15.20 16.10 16.36
CA THR A 400 -14.88 17.45 15.88
C THR A 400 -14.29 18.36 16.97
N SER A 401 -14.60 18.11 18.23
CA SER A 401 -14.06 18.85 19.39
C SER A 401 -13.10 18.03 20.25
N SER A 402 -13.02 16.75 20.02
CA SER A 402 -12.15 15.82 20.76
C SER A 402 -11.66 14.75 19.79
N ASP A 403 -10.74 15.12 18.89
CA ASP A 403 -9.99 14.14 18.12
C ASP A 403 -9.44 13.10 19.10
N PRO A 404 -9.81 11.82 18.98
CA PRO A 404 -9.30 10.79 19.89
C PRO A 404 -7.78 10.74 19.96
N SER A 405 -7.09 11.13 18.91
CA SER A 405 -5.62 11.25 18.92
C SER A 405 -5.13 12.44 19.79
N ALA A 406 -5.89 13.53 19.86
CA ALA A 406 -5.58 14.67 20.71
C ALA A 406 -5.85 14.39 22.20
N LEU A 407 -6.81 13.51 22.52
CA LEU A 407 -7.08 13.12 23.90
C LEU A 407 -5.87 12.47 24.59
N ILE A 408 -4.99 11.81 23.84
CA ILE A 408 -3.74 11.22 24.36
C ILE A 408 -2.89 12.27 25.09
N TYR A 409 -2.89 13.51 24.60
CA TYR A 409 -2.07 14.61 25.13
C TYR A 409 -2.85 15.54 26.07
N ASN A 410 -4.18 15.52 26.01
CA ASN A 410 -5.04 16.43 26.76
C ASN A 410 -5.52 15.85 28.09
N LEU A 411 -5.66 14.51 28.17
CA LEU A 411 -6.09 13.85 29.40
C LEU A 411 -4.93 13.75 30.41
N ASN A 412 -5.26 13.96 31.69
CA ASN A 412 -4.27 13.91 32.76
C ASN A 412 -3.96 12.47 33.18
N PRO A 413 -2.72 12.17 33.61
CA PRO A 413 -2.33 10.82 34.02
C PRO A 413 -3.05 10.32 35.27
N TYR A 414 -3.55 11.22 36.14
CA TYR A 414 -4.32 10.89 37.33
C TYR A 414 -5.82 10.68 37.04
N GLU A 415 -6.28 10.83 35.79
CA GLU A 415 -7.64 10.50 35.37
C GLU A 415 -7.75 9.03 34.97
N GLN A 416 -8.93 8.42 35.10
CA GLN A 416 -9.15 7.01 34.85
C GLN A 416 -10.14 6.78 33.70
N PRO A 417 -9.96 5.72 32.89
CA PRO A 417 -10.90 5.33 31.83
C PRO A 417 -12.11 4.59 32.41
N ASN A 418 -12.82 5.23 33.34
CA ASN A 418 -14.02 4.72 34.00
C ASN A 418 -15.16 5.74 33.88
N GLY A 419 -16.27 5.50 34.57
CA GLY A 419 -17.41 6.40 34.57
C GLY A 419 -17.24 7.68 35.39
N ALA A 420 -16.07 7.91 36.02
CA ALA A 420 -15.81 9.12 36.78
C ALA A 420 -15.67 10.35 35.88
N GLU A 421 -16.08 11.51 36.40
CA GLU A 421 -15.91 12.79 35.73
C GLU A 421 -14.41 13.12 35.55
N LEU A 422 -14.10 13.61 34.36
CA LEU A 422 -12.73 14.00 33.99
C LEU A 422 -12.49 15.46 34.34
N VAL A 423 -11.35 15.75 34.97
CA VAL A 423 -10.94 17.13 35.27
C VAL A 423 -10.70 17.93 34.00
N SER A 424 -10.13 17.31 32.98
CA SER A 424 -9.90 17.93 31.68
C SER A 424 -11.19 18.28 30.93
N TYR A 425 -12.28 17.59 31.26
CA TYR A 425 -13.60 17.74 30.62
C TYR A 425 -14.71 17.68 31.68
N PRO A 426 -14.97 18.79 32.38
CA PRO A 426 -15.97 18.82 33.46
C PRO A 426 -17.34 18.38 32.99
N GLY A 427 -18.03 17.58 33.81
CA GLY A 427 -19.32 17.00 33.51
C GLY A 427 -19.30 15.83 32.52
N ARG A 428 -18.12 15.29 32.20
CA ARG A 428 -17.94 14.19 31.25
C ARG A 428 -17.04 13.08 31.78
N SER A 429 -17.38 11.87 31.47
CA SER A 429 -16.54 10.69 31.66
C SER A 429 -15.74 10.39 30.39
N TYR A 430 -14.77 9.50 30.53
CA TYR A 430 -14.06 8.94 29.38
C TYR A 430 -15.00 8.32 28.34
N PHE A 431 -16.07 7.63 28.78
CA PHE A 431 -17.02 7.01 27.86
C PHE A 431 -17.79 8.03 27.03
N ASP A 432 -18.12 9.18 27.63
CA ASP A 432 -18.78 10.26 26.91
C ASP A 432 -17.89 10.83 25.80
N LEU A 433 -16.57 10.91 26.03
CA LEU A 433 -15.63 11.39 25.02
C LEU A 433 -15.43 10.38 23.88
N MET A 434 -15.53 9.09 24.14
CA MET A 434 -15.34 8.05 23.14
C MET A 434 -16.53 7.84 22.21
N ASN A 435 -17.73 8.28 22.60
CA ASN A 435 -18.96 8.11 21.83
C ASN A 435 -19.44 9.40 21.14
N GLN A 436 -18.50 10.23 20.68
CA GLN A 436 -18.84 11.55 20.16
C GLN A 436 -19.45 11.53 18.75
N TYR A 437 -18.92 10.66 17.88
CA TYR A 437 -19.14 10.79 16.46
C TYR A 437 -18.73 9.53 15.71
N SER A 438 -19.51 9.14 14.74
CA SER A 438 -19.12 8.09 13.80
C SER A 438 -19.31 8.56 12.37
N GLU A 439 -18.32 8.27 11.55
CA GLU A 439 -18.40 8.47 10.11
C GLU A 439 -18.15 7.16 9.39
N GLN A 440 -19.03 6.84 8.49
CA GLN A 440 -18.88 5.73 7.57
C GLN A 440 -18.84 6.27 6.14
N SER A 441 -17.72 6.04 5.47
CA SER A 441 -17.57 6.35 4.06
C SER A 441 -17.59 5.06 3.25
N THR A 442 -18.39 5.02 2.19
CA THR A 442 -18.39 3.94 1.21
C THR A 442 -18.14 4.49 -0.19
N ALA A 443 -17.28 3.81 -0.93
CA ALA A 443 -17.04 4.10 -2.34
C ALA A 443 -17.30 2.83 -3.16
N LYS A 444 -18.06 2.98 -4.24
CA LYS A 444 -18.32 1.94 -5.23
C LYS A 444 -17.84 2.47 -6.56
N ASP A 445 -16.90 1.79 -7.16
CA ASP A 445 -16.35 2.17 -8.47
C ASP A 445 -16.62 1.09 -9.49
N ALA A 446 -16.83 1.50 -10.72
CA ALA A 446 -16.95 0.64 -11.88
C ALA A 446 -16.31 1.34 -13.08
N GLY A 447 -15.46 0.64 -13.79
CA GLY A 447 -14.78 1.17 -14.97
C GLY A 447 -14.83 0.19 -16.12
N ALA A 448 -14.92 0.72 -17.34
CA ALA A 448 -14.78 -0.05 -18.57
C ALA A 448 -13.92 0.75 -19.55
N SER A 449 -13.02 0.08 -20.23
CA SER A 449 -12.19 0.70 -21.27
C SER A 449 -12.09 -0.23 -22.47
N ALA A 450 -12.00 0.36 -23.66
CA ALA A 450 -11.74 -0.36 -24.90
C ALA A 450 -10.79 0.47 -25.76
N THR A 451 -9.73 -0.16 -26.24
CA THR A 451 -8.79 0.43 -27.19
C THR A 451 -8.74 -0.47 -28.44
N LEU A 452 -9.21 0.05 -29.56
CA LEU A 452 -9.12 -0.58 -30.85
C LEU A 452 -7.96 0.03 -31.62
N THR A 453 -7.00 -0.77 -32.02
CA THR A 453 -5.92 -0.33 -32.91
C THR A 453 -5.99 -1.10 -34.22
N LEU A 454 -6.02 -0.37 -35.33
CA LEU A 454 -6.05 -0.91 -36.68
C LEU A 454 -4.79 -0.50 -37.43
N ASN A 455 -4.23 -1.43 -38.19
CA ASN A 455 -3.08 -1.25 -39.07
C ASN A 455 -3.50 -1.48 -40.54
N PRO A 456 -4.29 -0.56 -41.14
CA PRO A 456 -4.88 -0.80 -42.46
C PRO A 456 -3.85 -0.85 -43.59
N LEU A 457 -2.75 -0.14 -43.41
CA LEU A 457 -1.64 -0.07 -44.35
C LEU A 457 -0.30 -0.07 -43.62
N ALA A 458 0.77 -0.50 -44.27
CA ALA A 458 2.09 -0.45 -43.68
C ALA A 458 2.49 1.01 -43.34
N GLY A 459 2.79 1.25 -42.06
CA GLY A 459 3.14 2.58 -41.57
C GLY A 459 1.96 3.48 -41.15
N LEU A 460 0.72 2.98 -41.22
CA LEU A 460 -0.48 3.69 -40.74
C LEU A 460 -1.14 2.92 -39.62
N ASP A 461 -1.11 3.49 -38.41
CA ASP A 461 -1.80 2.98 -37.25
C ASP A 461 -2.96 3.93 -36.91
N VAL A 462 -4.17 3.39 -36.81
CA VAL A 462 -5.37 4.12 -36.41
C VAL A 462 -5.85 3.54 -35.09
N ALA A 463 -5.94 4.36 -34.06
CA ALA A 463 -6.43 3.92 -32.77
C ALA A 463 -7.66 4.72 -32.33
N ALA A 464 -8.61 4.01 -31.73
CA ALA A 464 -9.77 4.57 -31.04
C ALA A 464 -9.75 4.08 -29.60
N VAL A 465 -9.89 5.01 -28.67
CA VAL A 465 -9.99 4.73 -27.23
C VAL A 465 -11.35 5.20 -26.75
N ALA A 466 -12.05 4.33 -26.03
CA ALA A 466 -13.29 4.64 -25.35
C ALA A 466 -13.19 4.14 -23.92
N GLY A 467 -13.72 4.91 -22.99
CA GLY A 467 -13.69 4.53 -21.57
C GLY A 467 -14.81 5.16 -20.79
N LEU A 468 -15.17 4.48 -19.70
CA LEU A 468 -16.14 4.92 -18.70
C LEU A 468 -15.54 4.66 -17.33
N ASP A 469 -15.49 5.68 -16.48
CA ASP A 469 -15.17 5.58 -15.06
C ASP A 469 -16.34 6.15 -14.27
N PHE A 470 -16.92 5.33 -13.41
CA PHE A 470 -18.06 5.66 -12.57
C PHE A 470 -17.70 5.44 -11.11
N LEU A 471 -17.92 6.46 -10.28
CA LEU A 471 -17.72 6.41 -8.85
C LEU A 471 -18.97 6.89 -8.11
N LEU A 472 -19.46 6.09 -7.18
CA LEU A 472 -20.49 6.45 -6.22
C LEU A 472 -19.87 6.49 -4.82
N GLY A 473 -19.65 7.68 -4.29
CA GLY A 473 -19.26 7.94 -2.91
C GLY A 473 -20.49 8.23 -2.03
N GLU A 474 -20.55 7.59 -0.88
CA GLU A 474 -21.56 7.85 0.14
C GLU A 474 -20.88 8.05 1.49
N VAL A 475 -21.17 9.15 2.17
CA VAL A 475 -20.68 9.43 3.52
C VAL A 475 -21.88 9.56 4.45
N GLN A 476 -21.89 8.78 5.52
CA GLN A 476 -22.86 8.83 6.60
C GLN A 476 -22.17 9.28 7.87
N GLN A 477 -22.68 10.35 8.48
CA GLN A 477 -22.18 10.91 9.73
C GLN A 477 -23.28 10.84 10.79
N PHE A 478 -22.91 10.36 11.97
CA PHE A 478 -23.82 10.29 13.10
C PHE A 478 -23.17 10.88 14.35
N THR A 479 -23.80 11.87 14.94
CA THR A 479 -23.45 12.48 16.23
C THR A 479 -24.57 12.20 17.21
N PRO A 480 -24.34 11.41 18.28
CA PRO A 480 -25.34 11.16 19.30
C PRO A 480 -25.81 12.44 20.02
N SER A 481 -27.07 12.51 20.42
CA SER A 481 -27.59 13.67 21.17
C SER A 481 -26.89 13.87 22.53
N THR A 482 -26.27 12.82 23.05
CA THR A 482 -25.50 12.82 24.30
C THR A 482 -24.05 13.20 24.10
N SER A 483 -23.62 13.47 22.88
CA SER A 483 -22.22 13.80 22.62
C SER A 483 -21.81 15.10 23.30
N TYR A 484 -20.54 15.21 23.67
CA TYR A 484 -20.00 16.42 24.31
C TYR A 484 -20.21 17.67 23.45
N SER A 485 -20.01 17.56 22.14
CA SER A 485 -20.23 18.66 21.22
C SER A 485 -21.66 19.20 21.22
N GLU A 486 -22.63 18.30 21.26
CA GLU A 486 -24.06 18.68 21.25
C GLU A 486 -24.51 19.26 22.60
N THR A 487 -23.93 18.81 23.70
CA THR A 487 -24.33 19.22 25.06
C THR A 487 -23.64 20.48 25.54
N THR A 488 -22.46 20.84 25.01
CA THR A 488 -21.70 22.04 25.40
C THR A 488 -22.03 23.31 24.61
N ILE A 489 -22.62 23.17 23.41
CA ILE A 489 -22.92 24.32 22.54
C ILE A 489 -24.24 25.04 22.92
N GLY A 490 -24.91 24.61 23.98
CA GLY A 490 -26.17 25.24 24.41
C GLY A 490 -27.36 24.90 23.50
N VAL A 491 -27.26 23.91 22.65
CA VAL A 491 -28.35 23.42 21.80
C VAL A 491 -29.45 22.80 22.68
N PRO A 492 -30.72 23.15 22.50
CA PRO A 492 -31.84 22.54 23.20
C PRO A 492 -31.84 21.02 23.01
N GLU A 493 -32.18 20.24 24.03
CA GLU A 493 -32.13 18.78 23.99
C GLU A 493 -32.90 18.16 22.82
N ILE A 494 -34.02 18.77 22.45
CA ILE A 494 -34.88 18.34 21.31
C ILE A 494 -34.23 18.52 19.95
N GLU A 495 -33.20 19.38 19.85
CA GLU A 495 -32.46 19.64 18.61
C GLU A 495 -31.10 18.95 18.55
N ARG A 496 -30.76 18.18 19.60
CA ARG A 496 -29.49 17.47 19.69
C ARG A 496 -29.51 16.19 18.87
N GLY A 497 -28.37 15.84 18.37
CA GLY A 497 -28.15 14.65 17.57
C GLY A 497 -28.26 14.95 16.07
N ILE A 498 -27.19 14.64 15.35
CA ILE A 498 -27.09 14.95 13.92
C ILE A 498 -26.88 13.66 13.15
N TYR A 499 -27.74 13.44 12.15
CA TYR A 499 -27.49 12.47 11.11
C TYR A 499 -27.36 13.18 9.76
N LYS A 500 -26.22 13.02 9.11
CA LYS A 500 -25.97 13.55 7.78
C LYS A 500 -25.63 12.42 6.83
N LYS A 501 -26.23 12.45 5.65
CA LYS A 501 -25.92 11.54 4.56
C LYS A 501 -25.67 12.34 3.29
N SER A 502 -24.49 12.19 2.73
CA SER A 502 -24.13 12.79 1.44
C SER A 502 -23.82 11.70 0.42
N LYS A 503 -24.17 11.98 -0.84
CA LYS A 503 -23.86 11.11 -1.97
C LYS A 503 -23.21 11.94 -3.07
N ASN A 504 -22.10 11.46 -3.57
CA ASN A 504 -21.40 12.04 -4.71
C ASN A 504 -21.33 11.02 -5.84
N VAL A 505 -21.66 11.45 -7.05
CA VAL A 505 -21.52 10.65 -8.26
C VAL A 505 -20.54 11.35 -9.18
N THR A 506 -19.50 10.64 -9.57
CA THR A 506 -18.51 11.13 -10.54
C THR A 506 -18.52 10.19 -11.74
N THR A 507 -18.60 10.75 -12.94
CA THR A 507 -18.54 10.02 -14.20
C THR A 507 -17.54 10.69 -15.11
N ASN A 508 -16.60 9.93 -15.65
CA ASN A 508 -15.64 10.34 -16.67
C ASN A 508 -15.88 9.49 -17.91
N LEU A 509 -15.94 10.15 -19.07
CA LEU A 509 -16.12 9.53 -20.38
C LEU A 509 -14.91 9.82 -21.26
#